data_eaac889c1363b6546a203e8051a7d5ad
#
_entry.id   eaac889c1363b6546a203e8051a7d5ad
#
_cell.length_a   1.000
_cell.length_b   1.000
_cell.length_c   1.000
_cell.angle_alpha   90.00
_cell.angle_beta   90.00
_cell.angle_gamma   90.00
#
_symmetry.space_group_name_H-M   'P 1'
#
loop_
_entity.id
_entity.type
_entity.pdbx_description
1 polymer ?
#
loop_
_entity_poly.entity_id
_entity_poly.type
_entity_poly.pdbx_seq_one_letter_code
_entity_poly.pdbx_strand_id
1 'polypeptide(L)'
;MGTLTTASGRTIPCDSVAHGYQFEDYLHVRTNALTMVEAVTIFADAAETETLVYSEGEASTVFSGYTELLGISQDPLLQRPGELLIRLRRHAAA
;
A
#
# COMPACT_ATOMS: atom_id res chain seq x y z
N MET A 1 3.46 7.08 11.30
CA MET A 1 3.76 5.66 11.18
C MET A 1 2.56 4.83 11.65
N GLY A 2 2.16 3.88 10.84
CA GLY A 2 0.99 3.07 11.14
C GLY A 2 1.15 1.64 10.67
N THR A 3 0.05 0.90 10.64
CA THR A 3 0.03 -0.51 10.24
C THR A 3 -1.03 -0.71 9.18
N LEU A 4 -0.65 -1.34 8.08
CA LEU A 4 -1.56 -1.73 7.02
C LEU A 4 -1.91 -3.21 7.21
N THR A 5 -3.21 -3.52 7.24
CA THR A 5 -3.68 -4.89 7.34
C THR A 5 -4.33 -5.28 6.01
N THR A 6 -3.89 -6.38 5.43
CA THR A 6 -4.44 -6.88 4.17
C THR A 6 -5.71 -7.70 4.41
N ALA A 7 -6.38 -8.07 3.33
CA ALA A 7 -7.63 -8.84 3.41
C ALA A 7 -7.47 -10.20 4.12
N SER A 8 -6.29 -10.80 4.03
CA SER A 8 -6.00 -12.07 4.70
C SER A 8 -5.61 -11.90 6.18
N GLY A 9 -5.49 -10.67 6.66
CA GLY A 9 -5.08 -10.39 8.04
C GLY A 9 -3.58 -10.17 8.21
N ARG A 10 -2.82 -10.11 7.12
CA ARG A 10 -1.38 -9.81 7.19
C ARG A 10 -1.18 -8.36 7.59
N THR A 11 -0.26 -8.09 8.51
CA THR A 11 0.04 -6.75 8.97
C THR A 11 1.40 -6.28 8.48
N ILE A 12 1.47 -5.03 8.02
CA ILE A 12 2.68 -4.44 7.46
C ILE A 12 2.89 -3.06 8.08
N PRO A 13 3.98 -2.85 8.82
CA PRO A 13 4.29 -1.51 9.29
C PRO A 13 4.56 -0.59 8.09
N CYS A 14 3.90 0.56 8.06
CA CYS A 14 4.03 1.51 6.96
C CYS A 14 4.33 2.90 7.47
N ASP A 15 5.12 3.65 6.70
CA ASP A 15 5.38 5.04 7.01
C ASP A 15 4.17 5.90 6.70
N SER A 16 3.51 5.62 5.57
CA SER A 16 2.27 6.31 5.19
C SER A 16 1.47 5.51 4.18
N VAL A 17 0.18 5.72 4.20
CA VAL A 17 -0.75 5.24 3.18
C VAL A 17 -1.68 6.40 2.85
N ALA A 18 -1.72 6.82 1.61
CA ALA A 18 -2.52 7.97 1.20
C ALA A 18 -2.98 7.82 -0.24
N HIS A 19 -4.07 8.50 -0.57
CA HIS A 19 -4.53 8.60 -1.96
C HIS A 19 -3.48 9.34 -2.78
N GLY A 20 -3.35 8.96 -4.06
CA GLY A 20 -2.53 9.70 -5.00
C GLY A 20 -3.07 11.11 -5.18
N TYR A 21 -2.17 12.05 -5.47
CA TYR A 21 -2.52 13.44 -5.64
C TYR A 21 -3.55 13.62 -6.76
N GLN A 22 -4.66 14.27 -6.45
CA GLN A 22 -5.80 14.55 -7.35
C GLN A 22 -6.63 13.32 -7.77
N PHE A 23 -6.23 12.09 -7.38
CA PHE A 23 -6.95 10.91 -7.85
C PHE A 23 -7.23 9.95 -6.69
N GLU A 24 -8.48 9.88 -6.26
CA GLU A 24 -8.90 8.97 -5.19
C GLU A 24 -8.76 7.50 -5.59
N ASP A 25 -8.70 7.21 -6.90
CA ASP A 25 -8.55 5.84 -7.38
C ASP A 25 -7.13 5.30 -7.26
N TYR A 26 -6.17 6.15 -6.89
CA TYR A 26 -4.78 5.75 -6.70
C TYR A 26 -4.44 5.74 -5.22
N LEU A 27 -3.72 4.71 -4.81
CA LEU A 27 -3.26 4.58 -3.43
C LEU A 27 -1.74 4.44 -3.43
N HIS A 28 -1.09 5.23 -2.60
CA HIS A 28 0.37 5.19 -2.41
C HIS A 28 0.68 4.65 -1.03
N VAL A 29 1.41 3.55 -0.97
CA VAL A 29 1.86 2.92 0.28
C VAL A 29 3.36 3.07 0.37
N ARG A 30 3.84 3.66 1.46
CA ARG A 30 5.27 3.81 1.73
C ARG A 30 5.65 2.94 2.90
N THR A 31 6.59 2.04 2.69
CA THR A 31 7.04 1.13 3.74
C THR A 31 8.52 0.76 3.54
N ASN A 32 9.23 0.58 4.64
CA ASN A 32 10.57 0.01 4.63
C ASN A 32 10.60 -1.36 5.31
N ALA A 33 9.44 -1.92 5.62
CA ALA A 33 9.33 -3.20 6.33
C ALA A 33 9.38 -4.42 5.40
N LEU A 34 9.36 -4.21 4.08
CA LEU A 34 9.32 -5.27 3.10
C LEU A 34 10.50 -5.18 2.14
N THR A 35 10.94 -6.34 1.65
CA THR A 35 11.81 -6.38 0.48
C THR A 35 10.96 -6.20 -0.78
N MET A 36 11.62 -5.93 -1.91
CA MET A 36 10.93 -5.79 -3.19
C MET A 36 10.15 -7.06 -3.54
N VAL A 37 10.74 -8.23 -3.31
CA VAL A 37 10.10 -9.52 -3.60
C VAL A 37 8.85 -9.72 -2.73
N GLU A 38 8.97 -9.42 -1.44
CA GLU A 38 7.83 -9.52 -0.52
C GLU A 38 6.70 -8.56 -0.93
N ALA A 39 7.05 -7.34 -1.29
CA ALA A 39 6.08 -6.34 -1.71
C ALA A 39 5.34 -6.79 -2.98
N VAL A 40 6.06 -7.30 -3.98
CA VAL A 40 5.43 -7.80 -5.20
C VAL A 40 4.51 -8.97 -4.88
N THR A 41 4.95 -9.90 -4.04
CA THR A 41 4.16 -11.08 -3.69
C THR A 41 2.83 -10.70 -3.05
N ILE A 42 2.86 -9.73 -2.15
CA ILE A 42 1.66 -9.30 -1.42
C ILE A 42 0.76 -8.42 -2.30
N PHE A 43 1.32 -7.39 -2.91
CA PHE A 43 0.51 -6.38 -3.57
C PHE A 43 0.11 -6.74 -5.00
N ALA A 44 0.71 -7.74 -5.60
CA ALA A 44 0.24 -8.28 -6.87
C ALA A 44 -0.91 -9.29 -6.70
N ASP A 45 -1.18 -9.72 -5.47
CA ASP A 45 -2.28 -10.62 -5.18
C ASP A 45 -3.55 -9.81 -4.91
N ALA A 46 -4.49 -9.85 -5.85
CA ALA A 46 -5.74 -9.12 -5.74
C ALA A 46 -6.56 -9.52 -4.49
N ALA A 47 -6.45 -10.77 -4.06
CA ALA A 47 -7.15 -11.22 -2.85
C ALA A 47 -6.59 -10.52 -1.59
N GLU A 48 -5.30 -10.18 -1.59
CA GLU A 48 -4.70 -9.46 -0.47
C GLU A 48 -5.08 -7.97 -0.45
N THR A 49 -5.20 -7.36 -1.64
CA THR A 49 -5.44 -5.92 -1.76
C THR A 49 -6.90 -5.55 -1.91
N GLU A 50 -7.80 -6.53 -1.93
CA GLU A 50 -9.23 -6.30 -2.02
C GLU A 50 -9.75 -5.39 -0.89
N THR A 51 -9.22 -5.59 0.31
CA THR A 51 -9.52 -4.74 1.46
C THR A 51 -8.25 -4.47 2.22
N LEU A 52 -7.90 -3.19 2.34
CA LEU A 52 -6.74 -2.75 3.10
C LEU A 52 -7.21 -1.83 4.21
N VAL A 53 -6.73 -2.06 5.42
CA VAL A 53 -7.04 -1.21 6.57
C VAL A 53 -5.76 -0.59 7.08
N TYR A 54 -5.68 0.73 7.02
CA TYR A 54 -4.54 1.46 7.57
C TYR A 54 -4.91 2.04 8.92
N SER A 55 -4.17 1.66 9.94
CA SER A 55 -4.39 2.13 11.31
C SER A 55 -3.19 2.93 11.78
N GLU A 56 -3.47 4.13 12.30
CA GLU A 56 -2.46 5.00 12.88
C GLU A 56 -3.02 5.56 14.18
N GLY A 57 -2.43 5.14 15.30
CA GLY A 57 -2.98 5.47 16.61
C GLY A 57 -4.36 4.87 16.78
N GLU A 58 -5.35 5.69 17.11
CA GLU A 58 -6.75 5.27 17.25
C GLU A 58 -7.54 5.40 15.94
N ALA A 59 -6.94 6.04 14.92
CA ALA A 59 -7.61 6.25 13.65
C ALA A 59 -7.36 5.05 12.73
N SER A 60 -8.38 4.64 12.00
CA SER A 60 -8.22 3.63 10.95
C SER A 60 -9.04 4.03 9.73
N THR A 61 -8.50 3.69 8.56
CA THR A 61 -9.13 3.99 7.27
C THR A 61 -9.15 2.71 6.45
N VAL A 62 -10.29 2.43 5.85
CA VAL A 62 -10.46 1.25 4.99
C VAL A 62 -10.35 1.68 3.53
N PHE A 63 -9.50 0.97 2.79
CA PHE A 63 -9.33 1.17 1.35
C PHE A 63 -9.78 -0.12 0.64
N SER A 64 -10.85 -0.05 -0.13
CA SER A 64 -11.43 -1.23 -0.78
C SER A 64 -11.24 -1.17 -2.30
N GLY A 65 -10.90 -2.30 -2.88
CA GLY A 65 -10.87 -2.44 -4.33
C GLY A 65 -9.58 -1.99 -5.01
N TYR A 66 -8.53 -1.68 -4.28
CA TYR A 66 -7.23 -1.27 -4.86
C TYR A 66 -6.44 -2.50 -5.31
N THR A 67 -6.99 -3.23 -6.25
CA THR A 67 -6.49 -4.55 -6.64
C THR A 67 -5.52 -4.55 -7.82
N GLU A 68 -5.29 -3.39 -8.44
CA GLU A 68 -4.34 -3.29 -9.54
C GLU A 68 -3.02 -2.72 -9.03
N LEU A 69 -1.96 -3.50 -9.14
CA LEU A 69 -0.62 -3.05 -8.81
C LEU A 69 -0.04 -2.30 -10.00
N LEU A 70 0.17 -0.99 -9.86
CA LEU A 70 0.74 -0.16 -10.92
C LEU A 70 2.25 -0.27 -10.95
N GLY A 71 2.88 -0.36 -9.79
CA GLY A 71 4.31 -0.49 -9.71
C GLY A 71 4.82 -0.31 -8.31
N ILE A 72 6.05 -0.76 -8.10
CA ILE A 72 6.78 -0.59 -6.85
C ILE A 72 8.11 0.04 -7.22
N SER A 73 8.42 1.15 -6.60
CA SER A 73 9.67 1.83 -6.84
C SER A 73 10.44 2.07 -5.55
N GLN A 74 11.75 2.05 -5.66
CA GLN A 74 12.64 2.46 -4.60
C GLN A 74 13.23 3.78 -5.03
N ASP A 75 13.00 4.83 -4.25
CA ASP A 75 13.44 6.16 -4.63
C ASP A 75 14.95 6.29 -4.40
N PRO A 76 15.76 6.49 -5.47
CA PRO A 76 17.20 6.60 -5.33
C PRO A 76 17.67 7.92 -4.72
N LEU A 77 16.81 8.92 -4.64
CA LEU A 77 17.14 10.20 -4.02
C LEU A 77 16.88 10.21 -2.53
N LEU A 78 16.73 9.05 -1.94
CA LEU A 78 16.13 8.89 -0.66
C LEU A 78 16.88 9.39 0.51
N GLN A 79 16.14 10.17 1.21
CA GLN A 79 16.40 10.44 2.61
C GLN A 79 16.11 9.22 3.48
N ARG A 80 15.51 8.15 2.93
CA ARG A 80 15.14 6.91 3.66
C ARG A 80 15.52 5.69 2.83
N PRO A 81 16.76 5.22 2.94
CA PRO A 81 17.19 4.02 2.23
C PRO A 81 16.32 2.81 2.58
N GLY A 82 15.96 2.04 1.57
CA GLY A 82 15.15 0.84 1.77
C GLY A 82 13.65 1.09 1.75
N GLU A 83 13.20 2.32 1.67
CA GLU A 83 11.77 2.61 1.58
C GLU A 83 11.26 2.30 0.18
N LEU A 84 10.15 1.57 0.13
CA LEU A 84 9.45 1.27 -1.12
C LEU A 84 8.22 2.15 -1.24
N LEU A 85 7.96 2.61 -2.45
CA LEU A 85 6.71 3.26 -2.80
C LEU A 85 5.90 2.28 -3.66
N ILE A 86 4.79 1.82 -3.11
CA ILE A 86 3.89 0.87 -3.77
C ILE A 86 2.69 1.67 -4.26
N ARG A 87 2.42 1.60 -5.55
CA ARG A 87 1.31 2.32 -6.17
C ARG A 87 0.25 1.33 -6.61
N LEU A 88 -0.94 1.54 -6.11
CA LEU A 88 -2.10 0.70 -6.41
C LEU A 88 -3.19 1.56 -7.05
N ARG A 89 -4.04 0.92 -7.81
CA ARG A 89 -5.19 1.57 -8.43
C ARG A 89 -6.46 0.80 -8.09
N ARG A 90 -7.50 1.56 -7.76
CA ARG A 90 -8.82 0.97 -7.55
C ARG A 90 -9.45 0.64 -8.89
N HIS A 91 -9.90 -0.59 -9.02
CA HIS A 91 -10.70 -0.97 -10.17
C HIS A 91 -12.05 -0.29 -10.07
N ALA A 92 -12.38 0.51 -11.05
CA ALA A 92 -13.72 1.09 -11.12
C ALA A 92 -14.72 -0.05 -11.19
N ALA A 93 -15.69 -0.02 -10.28
CA ALA A 93 -16.78 -0.99 -10.34
C ALA A 93 -17.51 -0.78 -11.68
N ALA A 94 -17.52 -1.82 -12.46
CA ALA A 94 -18.20 -1.80 -13.73
C ALA A 94 -19.72 -1.64 -13.49
#